data_40048377498f0a0a44156dab926eef10
#
_entry.id   40048377498f0a0a44156dab926eef10
#
_cell.length_a   1.000
_cell.length_b   1.000
_cell.length_c   1.000
_cell.angle_alpha   90.00
_cell.angle_beta   90.00
_cell.angle_gamma   90.00
#
_symmetry.space_group_name_H-M   'P 1'
#
loop_
_entity.id
_entity.type
_entity.pdbx_description
1 polymer ?
#
loop_
_entity_poly.entity_id
_entity_poly.type
_entity_poly.pdbx_seq_one_letter_code
_entity_poly.pdbx_strand_id
1 'polypeptide(L)'
;AGEKDASDSGQWGLGVRYRITENTGLGLFHYRYNERIGSMFFDFTGTTQYSSLKSIGHDGTAPSYRLGYFEDVKLTGISFTSKVGDSVQYAGDLSYRDGASVYLNNGAPTTGQIWQGNLNAMYILGPSLLAHQTTFMGEVVHQRIDGVDSLTITGGGVGVDGTFDTFESKTQTRGSTLLGIGAYMDYPSIATGLDLSTKVVWTQNVDGSAYQGLGRDEKRLTVGGDFKYLGNFQIGMTYVAYLSSPDVAQGRLLADRDYLSLNAKYTF
;
A
#
# COMPACT_ATOMS: atom_id res chain seq x y z
N ALA A 1 24.16 -15.62 -2.51
CA ALA A 1 23.16 -14.69 -1.97
C ALA A 1 23.75 -13.99 -0.75
N GLY A 2 23.52 -12.72 -0.60
CA GLY A 2 23.95 -11.92 0.54
C GLY A 2 22.89 -10.89 0.90
N GLU A 3 23.03 -10.32 2.08
CA GLU A 3 22.26 -9.18 2.54
C GLU A 3 23.24 -8.07 2.91
N LYS A 4 22.89 -6.85 2.54
CA LYS A 4 23.59 -5.65 2.98
C LYS A 4 22.59 -4.83 3.75
N ASP A 5 22.73 -4.80 5.06
CA ASP A 5 21.89 -4.01 5.95
C ASP A 5 21.98 -2.52 5.62
N ALA A 6 20.86 -1.83 5.80
CA ALA A 6 20.84 -0.38 5.77
C ALA A 6 21.64 0.18 6.95
N SER A 7 22.19 1.39 6.77
CA SER A 7 22.87 2.10 7.85
C SER A 7 21.92 2.36 9.02
N ASP A 8 22.38 2.09 10.24
CA ASP A 8 21.65 2.40 11.47
C ASP A 8 21.68 3.89 11.84
N SER A 9 22.49 4.67 11.15
CA SER A 9 22.69 6.09 11.42
C SER A 9 22.20 6.99 10.27
N GLY A 10 22.16 8.30 10.53
CA GLY A 10 21.77 9.29 9.52
C GLY A 10 20.27 9.50 9.37
N GLN A 11 19.45 8.74 10.09
CA GLN A 11 18.00 8.87 10.05
C GLN A 11 17.53 9.90 11.09
N TRP A 12 16.64 10.77 10.67
CA TRP A 12 16.04 11.78 11.55
C TRP A 12 14.68 12.22 11.03
N GLY A 13 13.91 12.84 11.89
CA GLY A 13 12.61 13.38 11.50
C GLY A 13 12.23 14.58 12.34
N LEU A 14 11.57 15.53 11.69
CA LEU A 14 10.98 16.69 12.32
C LEU A 14 9.52 16.79 11.92
N GLY A 15 8.65 17.00 12.90
CA GLY A 15 7.22 17.23 12.67
C GLY A 15 6.72 18.37 13.54
N VAL A 16 5.92 19.23 12.95
CA VAL A 16 5.22 20.33 13.65
C VAL A 16 3.72 20.15 13.44
N ARG A 17 2.97 20.21 14.52
CA ARG A 17 1.51 20.27 14.49
C ARG A 17 1.03 21.58 15.04
N TYR A 18 0.11 22.21 14.32
CA TYR A 18 -0.48 23.47 14.71
C TYR A 18 -2.01 23.34 14.71
N ARG A 19 -2.63 23.73 15.81
CA ARG A 19 -4.08 23.80 15.92
C ARG A 19 -4.56 25.18 15.48
N ILE A 20 -5.22 25.26 14.32
CA ILE A 20 -5.73 26.51 13.76
C ILE A 20 -6.99 26.92 14.53
N THR A 21 -7.88 25.97 14.77
CA THR A 21 -9.10 26.13 15.56
C THR A 21 -9.24 24.93 16.52
N GLU A 22 -10.25 24.95 17.40
CA GLU A 22 -10.54 23.80 18.26
C GLU A 22 -10.80 22.51 17.45
N ASN A 23 -11.30 22.67 16.23
CA ASN A 23 -11.72 21.58 15.37
C ASN A 23 -10.75 21.28 14.22
N THR A 24 -9.77 22.14 13.97
CA THR A 24 -8.89 22.04 12.78
C THR A 24 -7.44 22.08 13.18
N GLY A 25 -6.70 21.08 12.76
CA GLY A 25 -5.26 20.96 12.90
C GLY A 25 -4.54 20.80 11.57
N LEU A 26 -3.35 21.37 11.48
CA LEU A 26 -2.38 21.17 10.41
C LEU A 26 -1.15 20.46 10.94
N GLY A 27 -0.54 19.63 10.09
CA GLY A 27 0.75 19.02 10.33
C GLY A 27 1.70 19.30 9.18
N LEU A 28 2.95 19.58 9.49
CA LEU A 28 4.06 19.63 8.55
C LEU A 28 5.10 18.65 9.05
N PHE A 29 5.68 17.86 8.15
CA PHE A 29 6.67 16.88 8.53
C PHE A 29 7.75 16.71 7.46
N HIS A 30 8.95 16.43 7.92
CA HIS A 30 10.07 16.05 7.09
C HIS A 30 10.87 14.94 7.77
N TYR A 31 11.16 13.88 7.01
CA TYR A 31 11.92 12.71 7.48
C TYR A 31 13.04 12.40 6.49
N ARG A 32 14.17 11.98 7.01
CA ARG A 32 15.22 11.28 6.27
C ARG A 32 15.36 9.91 6.90
N TYR A 33 15.16 8.87 6.11
CA TYR A 33 15.16 7.49 6.61
C TYR A 33 15.72 6.52 5.59
N ASN A 34 16.07 5.35 6.07
CA ASN A 34 16.45 4.21 5.23
C ASN A 34 15.25 3.27 5.13
N GLU A 35 14.99 2.74 3.94
CA GLU A 35 13.92 1.77 3.76
C GLU A 35 14.20 0.50 4.54
N ARG A 36 13.13 -0.11 5.07
CA ARG A 36 13.20 -1.35 5.83
C ARG A 36 12.71 -2.56 5.03
N ILE A 37 12.17 -2.31 3.83
CA ILE A 37 11.82 -3.36 2.89
C ILE A 37 12.97 -3.50 1.93
N GLY A 38 13.61 -4.66 1.95
CA GLY A 38 14.77 -4.95 1.09
C GLY A 38 14.36 -5.08 -0.37
N SER A 39 15.16 -4.51 -1.24
CA SER A 39 15.08 -4.69 -2.69
C SER A 39 16.09 -5.73 -3.15
N MET A 40 15.72 -6.52 -4.15
CA MET A 40 16.60 -7.54 -4.70
C MET A 40 17.47 -6.94 -5.82
N PHE A 41 18.75 -6.87 -5.57
CA PHE A 41 19.75 -6.42 -6.55
C PHE A 41 20.44 -7.63 -7.17
N PHE A 42 20.51 -7.67 -8.50
CA PHE A 42 21.21 -8.68 -9.24
C PHE A 42 22.59 -8.16 -9.65
N ASP A 43 23.62 -8.95 -9.38
CA ASP A 43 24.99 -8.70 -9.83
C ASP A 43 25.34 -9.70 -10.93
N PHE A 44 25.45 -9.21 -12.13
CA PHE A 44 25.77 -10.01 -13.32
C PHE A 44 27.27 -10.11 -13.58
N THR A 45 28.10 -9.37 -12.82
CA THR A 45 29.58 -9.39 -12.96
C THR A 45 30.23 -10.52 -12.17
N GLY A 46 29.44 -11.31 -11.44
CA GLY A 46 29.94 -12.35 -10.56
C GLY A 46 30.64 -13.49 -11.29
N THR A 47 31.69 -13.99 -10.69
CA THR A 47 32.59 -15.02 -11.24
C THR A 47 32.12 -16.45 -11.05
N THR A 48 30.92 -16.67 -10.46
CA THR A 48 30.41 -18.01 -10.18
C THR A 48 29.93 -18.68 -11.46
N GLN A 49 30.71 -19.64 -11.96
CA GLN A 49 30.33 -20.41 -13.12
C GLN A 49 29.50 -21.64 -12.73
N TYR A 50 28.36 -21.82 -13.37
CA TYR A 50 27.52 -23.00 -13.22
C TYR A 50 27.47 -23.75 -14.56
N SER A 51 27.95 -24.99 -14.58
CA SER A 51 27.97 -25.82 -15.78
C SER A 51 26.58 -26.10 -16.34
N SER A 52 25.55 -26.11 -15.48
CA SER A 52 24.17 -26.25 -15.89
C SER A 52 23.64 -25.10 -16.74
N LEU A 53 24.18 -23.88 -16.58
CA LEU A 53 23.80 -22.75 -17.41
C LEU A 53 24.40 -22.84 -18.82
N LYS A 54 25.58 -23.39 -18.96
CA LYS A 54 26.17 -23.64 -20.25
C LYS A 54 25.35 -24.62 -21.11
N SER A 55 24.73 -25.60 -20.50
CA SER A 55 23.90 -26.59 -21.20
C SER A 55 22.65 -26.01 -21.85
N ILE A 56 22.19 -24.84 -21.39
CA ILE A 56 21.04 -24.12 -21.95
C ILE A 56 21.46 -22.90 -22.79
N GLY A 57 22.72 -22.85 -23.22
CA GLY A 57 23.23 -21.79 -24.10
C GLY A 57 23.68 -20.50 -23.40
N HIS A 58 23.72 -20.48 -22.08
CA HIS A 58 24.29 -19.39 -21.29
C HIS A 58 25.82 -19.55 -21.20
N ASP A 59 26.56 -18.46 -20.98
CA ASP A 59 28.04 -18.51 -20.84
C ASP A 59 28.51 -19.27 -19.59
N GLY A 60 27.60 -19.66 -18.73
CA GLY A 60 27.85 -20.43 -17.50
C GLY A 60 28.08 -19.57 -16.27
N THR A 61 27.98 -18.26 -16.39
CA THR A 61 27.93 -17.35 -15.24
C THR A 61 26.49 -17.19 -14.75
N ALA A 62 26.27 -17.39 -13.46
CA ALA A 62 24.98 -17.06 -12.85
C ALA A 62 25.10 -15.71 -12.16
N PRO A 63 24.08 -14.87 -12.28
CA PRO A 63 24.03 -13.67 -11.48
C PRO A 63 23.99 -14.04 -10.01
N SER A 64 24.77 -13.37 -9.21
CA SER A 64 24.54 -13.35 -7.77
C SER A 64 23.45 -12.36 -7.45
N TYR A 65 22.74 -12.57 -6.35
CA TYR A 65 21.76 -11.60 -5.87
C TYR A 65 22.03 -11.27 -4.40
N ARG A 66 21.66 -10.06 -4.03
CA ARG A 66 21.68 -9.61 -2.65
C ARG A 66 20.41 -8.84 -2.34
N LEU A 67 19.98 -8.93 -1.12
CA LEU A 67 19.03 -7.97 -0.57
C LEU A 67 19.81 -6.71 -0.18
N GLY A 68 19.27 -5.57 -0.52
CA GLY A 68 19.81 -4.28 -0.14
C GLY A 68 18.67 -3.31 0.09
N TYR A 69 18.96 -2.22 0.76
CA TYR A 69 17.98 -1.23 1.17
C TYR A 69 18.35 0.10 0.58
N PHE A 70 17.35 0.84 0.11
CA PHE A 70 17.56 2.21 -0.31
C PHE A 70 17.70 3.09 0.94
N GLU A 71 18.75 3.89 0.94
CA GLU A 71 19.09 4.77 2.04
C GLU A 71 18.80 6.23 1.67
N ASP A 72 18.73 7.08 2.68
CA ASP A 72 18.60 8.53 2.51
C ASP A 72 17.32 9.00 1.83
N VAL A 73 16.26 8.21 1.92
CA VAL A 73 14.93 8.61 1.41
C VAL A 73 14.44 9.82 2.19
N LYS A 74 14.09 10.87 1.46
CA LYS A 74 13.53 12.10 2.04
C LYS A 74 12.03 12.13 1.83
N LEU A 75 11.29 12.25 2.91
CA LEU A 75 9.83 12.39 2.91
C LEU A 75 9.48 13.78 3.43
N THR A 76 8.76 14.55 2.65
CA THR A 76 8.18 15.84 3.08
C THR A 76 6.68 15.77 2.89
N GLY A 77 5.92 16.28 3.84
CA GLY A 77 4.47 16.29 3.70
C GLY A 77 3.76 17.30 4.58
N ILE A 78 2.52 17.50 4.19
CA ILE A 78 1.54 18.33 4.91
C ILE A 78 0.31 17.46 5.16
N SER A 79 -0.29 17.61 6.33
CA SER A 79 -1.56 16.97 6.67
C SER A 79 -2.52 17.95 7.29
N PHE A 80 -3.79 17.72 7.12
CA PHE A 80 -4.82 18.43 7.85
C PHE A 80 -5.85 17.47 8.41
N THR A 81 -6.48 17.86 9.48
CA THR A 81 -7.65 17.17 10.04
C THR A 81 -8.64 18.21 10.53
N SER A 82 -9.91 17.98 10.32
CA SER A 82 -10.95 18.88 10.76
C SER A 82 -12.24 18.13 11.10
N LYS A 83 -13.07 18.71 11.93
CA LYS A 83 -14.42 18.22 12.21
C LYS A 83 -15.45 19.33 12.13
N VAL A 84 -16.66 18.98 11.71
CA VAL A 84 -17.81 19.86 11.65
C VAL A 84 -18.92 19.25 12.53
N GLY A 85 -19.21 19.94 13.64
CA GLY A 85 -20.04 19.38 14.68
C GLY A 85 -19.44 18.08 15.23
N ASP A 86 -20.31 17.19 15.71
CA ASP A 86 -19.91 15.91 16.29
C ASP A 86 -20.00 14.74 15.29
N SER A 87 -20.58 14.99 14.12
CA SER A 87 -20.92 13.93 13.17
C SER A 87 -20.02 13.84 11.96
N VAL A 88 -19.35 14.91 11.56
CA VAL A 88 -18.51 14.93 10.34
C VAL A 88 -17.06 15.17 10.69
N GLN A 89 -16.21 14.26 10.22
CA GLN A 89 -14.75 14.43 10.29
C GLN A 89 -14.17 14.25 8.89
N TYR A 90 -13.15 15.04 8.57
CA TYR A 90 -12.40 14.90 7.32
C TYR A 90 -10.93 15.19 7.55
N ALA A 91 -10.11 14.50 6.79
CA ALA A 91 -8.67 14.62 6.87
C ALA A 91 -8.04 14.43 5.50
N GLY A 92 -6.85 14.91 5.34
CA GLY A 92 -6.07 14.67 4.15
C GLY A 92 -4.60 14.91 4.39
N ASP A 93 -3.81 14.33 3.51
CA ASP A 93 -2.37 14.53 3.47
C ASP A 93 -1.88 14.57 2.04
N LEU A 94 -0.80 15.31 1.85
CA LEU A 94 0.00 15.31 0.64
C LEU A 94 1.44 15.07 1.04
N SER A 95 2.05 14.06 0.47
CA SER A 95 3.44 13.70 0.73
C SER A 95 4.24 13.58 -0.57
N TYR A 96 5.51 13.92 -0.47
CA TYR A 96 6.51 13.78 -1.50
C TYR A 96 7.69 13.00 -0.94
N ARG A 97 8.08 11.93 -1.64
CA ARG A 97 9.25 11.12 -1.34
C ARG A 97 10.26 11.26 -2.46
N ASP A 98 11.50 11.54 -2.10
CA ASP A 98 12.64 11.62 -3.00
C ASP A 98 13.63 10.51 -2.66
N GLY A 99 14.11 9.78 -3.66
CA GLY A 99 14.99 8.63 -3.48
C GLY A 99 14.29 7.35 -3.00
N ALA A 100 12.95 7.28 -3.09
CA ALA A 100 12.21 6.07 -2.74
C ALA A 100 12.48 4.94 -3.75
N SER A 101 12.46 3.69 -3.27
CA SER A 101 12.60 2.54 -4.15
C SER A 101 11.44 2.44 -5.13
N VAL A 102 11.76 2.26 -6.39
CA VAL A 102 10.83 1.93 -7.45
C VAL A 102 11.42 0.80 -8.30
N TYR A 103 10.56 0.04 -8.97
CA TYR A 103 11.00 -1.03 -9.86
C TYR A 103 10.72 -0.64 -11.30
N LEU A 104 11.72 -0.75 -12.15
CA LEU A 104 11.56 -0.61 -13.60
C LEU A 104 10.65 -1.73 -14.14
N ASN A 105 10.20 -1.59 -15.38
CA ASN A 105 9.30 -2.59 -16.00
C ASN A 105 9.93 -3.99 -16.17
N ASN A 106 11.25 -4.09 -16.10
CA ASN A 106 12.00 -5.34 -16.08
C ASN A 106 12.21 -5.92 -14.67
N GLY A 107 11.65 -5.27 -13.63
CA GLY A 107 11.76 -5.69 -12.22
C GLY A 107 13.06 -5.23 -11.53
N ALA A 108 13.93 -4.47 -12.20
CA ALA A 108 15.14 -3.96 -11.58
C ALA A 108 14.82 -2.80 -10.61
N PRO A 109 15.35 -2.81 -9.38
CA PRO A 109 15.14 -1.73 -8.43
C PRO A 109 16.00 -0.52 -8.77
N THR A 110 15.39 0.65 -8.67
CA THR A 110 16.05 1.96 -8.81
C THR A 110 15.41 2.97 -7.86
N THR A 111 15.80 4.22 -7.92
CA THR A 111 15.19 5.31 -7.15
C THR A 111 14.24 6.13 -8.00
N GLY A 112 13.27 6.73 -7.34
CA GLY A 112 12.30 7.60 -7.97
C GLY A 112 11.68 8.58 -6.97
N GLN A 113 10.87 9.45 -7.52
CA GLN A 113 10.11 10.44 -6.77
C GLN A 113 8.65 10.04 -6.72
N ILE A 114 8.06 10.01 -5.52
CA ILE A 114 6.68 9.58 -5.33
C ILE A 114 5.87 10.70 -4.67
N TRP A 115 4.86 11.17 -5.39
CA TRP A 115 3.80 12.00 -4.83
C TRP A 115 2.64 11.14 -4.40
N GLN A 116 2.08 11.40 -3.24
CA GLN A 116 0.88 10.73 -2.77
C GLN A 116 -0.02 11.72 -2.05
N GLY A 117 -1.25 11.84 -2.50
CA GLY A 117 -2.30 12.59 -1.83
C GLY A 117 -3.41 11.65 -1.36
N ASN A 118 -3.89 11.90 -0.16
CA ASN A 118 -5.02 11.21 0.45
C ASN A 118 -6.04 12.23 0.93
N LEU A 119 -7.31 11.97 0.68
CA LEU A 119 -8.42 12.70 1.25
C LEU A 119 -9.45 11.69 1.74
N ASN A 120 -9.84 11.81 3.00
CA ASN A 120 -10.86 10.96 3.60
C ASN A 120 -11.90 11.79 4.37
N ALA A 121 -13.08 11.22 4.46
CA ALA A 121 -14.18 11.79 5.25
C ALA A 121 -14.93 10.68 5.97
N MET A 122 -15.45 11.00 7.14
CA MET A 122 -16.28 10.15 7.96
C MET A 122 -17.52 10.90 8.39
N TYR A 123 -18.68 10.25 8.31
CA TYR A 123 -19.96 10.75 8.79
C TYR A 123 -20.56 9.76 9.77
N ILE A 124 -20.81 10.21 10.98
CA ILE A 124 -21.45 9.43 12.04
C ILE A 124 -22.93 9.75 12.07
N LEU A 125 -23.74 8.80 11.66
CA LEU A 125 -25.18 8.82 11.77
C LEU A 125 -25.58 8.12 13.08
N GLY A 126 -26.28 8.83 13.95
CA GLY A 126 -26.83 8.30 15.20
C GLY A 126 -27.94 7.26 14.95
N PRO A 127 -28.77 6.98 15.97
CA PRO A 127 -29.84 6.00 15.87
C PRO A 127 -30.75 6.23 14.67
N SER A 128 -30.96 5.20 13.89
CA SER A 128 -31.69 5.24 12.63
C SER A 128 -32.35 3.88 12.33
N LEU A 129 -33.03 3.78 11.17
CA LEU A 129 -33.58 2.51 10.69
C LEU A 129 -32.48 1.52 10.27
N LEU A 130 -31.25 2.00 10.03
CA LEU A 130 -30.14 1.14 9.62
C LEU A 130 -29.51 0.43 10.81
N ALA A 131 -29.22 1.16 11.88
CA ALA A 131 -28.53 0.65 13.06
C ALA A 131 -28.65 1.64 14.23
N HIS A 132 -28.19 1.24 15.41
CA HIS A 132 -28.05 2.16 16.54
C HIS A 132 -27.04 3.27 16.25
N GLN A 133 -25.96 2.95 15.55
CA GLN A 133 -25.02 3.90 15.00
C GLN A 133 -24.52 3.39 13.64
N THR A 134 -24.43 4.27 12.65
CA THR A 134 -23.82 3.98 11.37
C THR A 134 -22.71 4.99 11.10
N THR A 135 -21.52 4.53 10.78
CA THR A 135 -20.41 5.37 10.35
C THR A 135 -20.15 5.12 8.87
N PHE A 136 -20.39 6.13 8.05
CA PHE A 136 -20.01 6.13 6.65
C PHE A 136 -18.59 6.66 6.53
N MET A 137 -17.79 6.03 5.68
CA MET A 137 -16.41 6.44 5.40
C MET A 137 -16.19 6.49 3.89
N GLY A 138 -15.43 7.49 3.45
CA GLY A 138 -14.97 7.61 2.07
C GLY A 138 -13.52 8.04 2.05
N GLU A 139 -12.75 7.49 1.13
CA GLU A 139 -11.33 7.79 0.94
C GLU A 139 -11.00 7.80 -0.54
N VAL A 140 -10.21 8.78 -0.96
CA VAL A 140 -9.55 8.80 -2.26
C VAL A 140 -8.05 8.96 -2.04
N VAL A 141 -7.28 8.10 -2.70
CA VAL A 141 -5.82 8.15 -2.70
C VAL A 141 -5.36 8.30 -4.15
N HIS A 142 -4.57 9.32 -4.41
CA HIS A 142 -3.88 9.48 -5.69
C HIS A 142 -2.38 9.35 -5.47
N GLN A 143 -1.73 8.50 -6.27
CA GLN A 143 -0.29 8.33 -6.27
C GLN A 143 0.27 8.66 -7.66
N ARG A 144 1.41 9.33 -7.69
CA ARG A 144 2.14 9.63 -8.92
C ARG A 144 3.63 9.39 -8.70
N ILE A 145 4.25 8.68 -9.64
CA ILE A 145 5.67 8.37 -9.66
C ILE A 145 6.33 9.15 -10.79
N ASP A 146 7.25 10.04 -10.42
CA ASP A 146 8.03 10.87 -11.33
C ASP A 146 9.54 10.62 -11.10
N GLY A 147 10.38 11.24 -11.91
CA GLY A 147 11.82 11.28 -11.69
C GLY A 147 12.47 9.91 -11.46
N VAL A 148 12.00 8.88 -12.18
CA VAL A 148 12.58 7.52 -12.07
C VAL A 148 13.99 7.53 -12.65
N ASP A 149 14.96 7.13 -11.84
CA ASP A 149 16.36 7.09 -12.25
C ASP A 149 16.62 5.92 -13.20
N SER A 150 17.48 6.15 -14.18
CA SER A 150 17.94 5.09 -15.07
C SER A 150 18.92 4.17 -14.35
N LEU A 151 18.87 2.88 -14.68
CA LEU A 151 19.81 1.88 -14.21
C LEU A 151 20.69 1.44 -15.39
N THR A 152 22.00 1.65 -15.28
CA THR A 152 22.96 1.14 -16.26
C THR A 152 23.64 -0.11 -15.73
N ILE A 153 23.54 -1.19 -16.46
CA ILE A 153 24.21 -2.47 -16.19
C ILE A 153 25.36 -2.62 -17.21
N THR A 154 26.54 -2.93 -16.70
CA THR A 154 27.74 -3.19 -17.52
C THR A 154 28.43 -4.45 -17.02
N GLY A 155 28.97 -5.25 -17.95
CA GLY A 155 29.68 -6.49 -17.63
C GLY A 155 28.80 -7.72 -17.42
N GLY A 156 27.49 -7.60 -17.68
CA GLY A 156 26.52 -8.71 -17.59
C GLY A 156 26.46 -9.55 -18.88
N GLY A 157 27.06 -9.08 -19.97
CA GLY A 157 27.08 -9.74 -21.25
C GLY A 157 25.92 -9.39 -22.19
N VAL A 158 25.87 -10.08 -23.31
CA VAL A 158 24.88 -9.84 -24.38
C VAL A 158 23.46 -10.01 -23.86
N GLY A 159 22.64 -8.98 -24.01
CA GLY A 159 21.24 -8.95 -23.60
C GLY A 159 21.01 -8.52 -22.14
N VAL A 160 22.09 -8.29 -21.37
CA VAL A 160 22.03 -7.80 -19.99
C VAL A 160 22.61 -6.39 -19.90
N ASP A 161 23.68 -6.10 -20.65
CA ASP A 161 24.30 -4.78 -20.65
C ASP A 161 23.37 -3.76 -21.33
N GLY A 162 23.22 -2.62 -20.70
CA GLY A 162 22.40 -1.53 -21.22
C GLY A 162 21.94 -0.56 -20.15
N THR A 163 21.28 0.47 -20.62
CA THR A 163 20.59 1.44 -19.75
C THR A 163 19.10 1.17 -19.79
N PHE A 164 18.53 0.97 -18.63
CA PHE A 164 17.12 0.71 -18.40
C PHE A 164 16.52 1.94 -17.70
N ASP A 165 15.49 2.51 -18.28
CA ASP A 165 14.83 3.74 -17.81
C ASP A 165 13.31 3.68 -17.88
N THR A 166 12.78 2.56 -18.39
CA THR A 166 11.35 2.41 -18.61
C THR A 166 10.67 1.92 -17.34
N PHE A 167 9.85 2.78 -16.76
CA PHE A 167 9.03 2.48 -15.58
C PHE A 167 7.68 1.88 -15.98
N GLU A 168 7.01 2.47 -16.98
CA GLU A 168 5.65 2.09 -17.33
C GLU A 168 5.56 0.75 -18.05
N SER A 169 4.52 0.00 -17.70
CA SER A 169 4.13 -1.25 -18.33
C SER A 169 2.61 -1.38 -18.33
N LYS A 170 2.07 -2.47 -18.84
CA LYS A 170 0.64 -2.75 -18.73
C LYS A 170 0.17 -2.93 -17.29
N THR A 171 1.06 -3.38 -16.42
CA THR A 171 0.77 -3.65 -14.99
C THR A 171 1.18 -2.51 -14.06
N GLN A 172 1.84 -1.47 -14.57
CA GLN A 172 2.44 -0.42 -13.76
C GLN A 172 2.33 0.91 -14.48
N THR A 173 1.65 1.88 -13.88
CA THR A 173 1.47 3.23 -14.42
C THR A 173 2.07 4.27 -13.49
N ARG A 174 2.46 5.42 -14.05
CA ARG A 174 3.01 6.53 -13.22
C ARG A 174 1.98 7.11 -12.29
N GLY A 175 0.72 7.16 -12.72
CA GLY A 175 -0.37 7.65 -11.90
C GLY A 175 -1.38 6.54 -11.60
N SER A 176 -1.94 6.57 -10.39
CA SER A 176 -3.06 5.70 -10.01
C SER A 176 -3.96 6.38 -8.99
N THR A 177 -5.24 6.06 -9.06
CA THR A 177 -6.25 6.61 -8.14
C THR A 177 -7.07 5.48 -7.56
N LEU A 178 -7.05 5.37 -6.24
CA LEU A 178 -7.85 4.43 -5.46
C LEU A 178 -9.04 5.16 -4.82
N LEU A 179 -10.21 4.54 -4.88
CA LEU A 179 -11.42 4.96 -4.16
C LEU A 179 -11.82 3.87 -3.17
N GLY A 180 -12.07 4.25 -1.94
CA GLY A 180 -12.67 3.42 -0.89
C GLY A 180 -13.95 4.08 -0.35
N ILE A 181 -15.03 3.33 -0.23
CA ILE A 181 -16.24 3.76 0.47
C ILE A 181 -16.74 2.63 1.36
N GLY A 182 -17.26 2.97 2.54
CA GLY A 182 -17.71 1.96 3.48
C GLY A 182 -18.78 2.46 4.44
N ALA A 183 -19.48 1.49 5.01
CA ALA A 183 -20.41 1.69 6.11
C ALA A 183 -20.10 0.67 7.20
N TYR A 184 -20.01 1.16 8.43
CA TYR A 184 -19.87 0.37 9.65
C TYR A 184 -21.10 0.60 10.50
N MET A 185 -21.75 -0.46 10.94
CA MET A 185 -23.03 -0.39 11.63
C MET A 185 -22.95 -1.17 12.94
N ASP A 186 -23.36 -0.52 14.02
CA ASP A 186 -23.35 -1.09 15.36
C ASP A 186 -24.77 -1.35 15.87
N TYR A 187 -24.98 -2.55 16.36
CA TYR A 187 -26.22 -3.05 16.92
C TYR A 187 -25.96 -3.58 18.34
N PRO A 188 -25.99 -2.70 19.35
CA PRO A 188 -25.81 -3.12 20.74
C PRO A 188 -27.00 -3.95 21.21
N SER A 189 -26.72 -4.95 22.04
CA SER A 189 -27.72 -5.77 22.71
C SER A 189 -28.76 -6.42 21.78
N ILE A 190 -28.31 -7.01 20.65
CA ILE A 190 -29.20 -7.80 19.77
C ILE A 190 -29.80 -9.01 20.50
N ALA A 191 -29.10 -9.47 21.55
CA ALA A 191 -29.58 -10.41 22.57
C ALA A 191 -28.90 -10.08 23.89
N THR A 192 -29.32 -10.73 25.00
CA THR A 192 -28.72 -10.50 26.31
C THR A 192 -27.21 -10.72 26.30
N GLY A 193 -26.47 -9.61 26.52
CA GLY A 193 -25.01 -9.60 26.55
C GLY A 193 -24.33 -9.79 25.18
N LEU A 194 -25.05 -9.69 24.07
CA LEU A 194 -24.55 -9.90 22.72
C LEU A 194 -24.70 -8.64 21.88
N ASP A 195 -23.58 -8.08 21.45
CA ASP A 195 -23.51 -6.98 20.50
C ASP A 195 -23.10 -7.50 19.12
N LEU A 196 -23.55 -6.82 18.07
CA LEU A 196 -23.15 -7.08 16.68
C LEU A 196 -22.62 -5.78 16.06
N SER A 197 -21.46 -5.84 15.43
CA SER A 197 -20.97 -4.81 14.51
C SER A 197 -20.84 -5.40 13.11
N THR A 198 -21.29 -4.67 12.10
CA THR A 198 -21.18 -5.09 10.69
C THR A 198 -20.45 -4.06 9.87
N LYS A 199 -19.88 -4.49 8.75
CA LYS A 199 -19.20 -3.61 7.79
C LYS A 199 -19.49 -4.03 6.36
N VAL A 200 -19.63 -3.02 5.51
CA VAL A 200 -19.63 -3.16 4.04
C VAL A 200 -18.66 -2.15 3.49
N VAL A 201 -17.65 -2.60 2.76
CA VAL A 201 -16.60 -1.73 2.19
C VAL A 201 -16.40 -2.07 0.73
N TRP A 202 -16.48 -1.06 -0.12
CA TRP A 202 -16.12 -1.12 -1.52
C TRP A 202 -14.79 -0.43 -1.74
N THR A 203 -13.88 -1.07 -2.50
CA THR A 203 -12.59 -0.49 -2.88
C THR A 203 -12.40 -0.69 -4.38
N GLN A 204 -11.99 0.33 -5.08
CA GLN A 204 -11.74 0.28 -6.52
C GLN A 204 -10.53 1.13 -6.89
N ASN A 205 -9.66 0.59 -7.73
CA ASN A 205 -8.69 1.39 -8.45
C ASN A 205 -9.36 1.97 -9.70
N VAL A 206 -9.67 3.26 -9.67
CA VAL A 206 -10.48 3.93 -10.70
C VAL A 206 -9.65 4.45 -11.87
N ASP A 207 -8.35 4.59 -11.68
CA ASP A 207 -7.41 5.02 -12.73
C ASP A 207 -6.03 4.42 -12.50
N GLY A 208 -5.36 4.01 -13.59
CA GLY A 208 -4.03 3.45 -13.57
C GLY A 208 -3.92 2.08 -12.87
N SER A 209 -2.70 1.65 -12.61
CA SER A 209 -2.34 0.51 -11.75
C SER A 209 -1.49 1.02 -10.62
N ALA A 210 -1.95 0.83 -9.38
CA ALA A 210 -1.24 1.32 -8.21
C ALA A 210 0.09 0.59 -8.05
N TYR A 211 1.15 1.36 -7.85
CA TYR A 211 2.46 0.79 -7.54
C TYR A 211 2.38 0.02 -6.21
N GLN A 212 2.68 -1.28 -6.26
CA GLN A 212 2.54 -2.21 -5.13
C GLN A 212 1.12 -2.25 -4.52
N GLY A 213 0.10 -2.02 -5.32
CA GLY A 213 -1.29 -1.97 -4.88
C GLY A 213 -2.25 -2.72 -5.80
N LEU A 214 -3.45 -2.19 -5.93
CA LEU A 214 -4.48 -2.76 -6.79
C LEU A 214 -4.15 -2.59 -8.28
N GLY A 215 -4.44 -3.60 -9.07
CA GLY A 215 -4.36 -3.53 -10.53
C GLY A 215 -5.38 -2.56 -11.13
N ARG A 216 -5.25 -2.28 -12.43
CA ARG A 216 -6.16 -1.40 -13.16
C ARG A 216 -7.60 -1.93 -13.09
N ASP A 217 -8.54 -1.07 -12.74
CA ASP A 217 -9.98 -1.37 -12.60
C ASP A 217 -10.29 -2.51 -11.61
N GLU A 218 -9.36 -2.85 -10.74
CA GLU A 218 -9.59 -3.87 -9.71
C GLU A 218 -10.60 -3.37 -8.70
N LYS A 219 -11.62 -4.19 -8.43
CA LYS A 219 -12.73 -3.90 -7.52
C LYS A 219 -12.81 -4.97 -6.46
N ARG A 220 -13.03 -4.55 -5.22
CA ARG A 220 -13.25 -5.45 -4.08
C ARG A 220 -14.46 -5.02 -3.29
N LEU A 221 -15.25 -5.98 -2.86
CA LEU A 221 -16.30 -5.81 -1.87
C LEU A 221 -15.94 -6.62 -0.64
N THR A 222 -15.92 -5.97 0.50
CA THR A 222 -15.73 -6.61 1.80
C THR A 222 -17.00 -6.49 2.61
N VAL A 223 -17.53 -7.62 3.06
CA VAL A 223 -18.68 -7.68 3.97
C VAL A 223 -18.27 -8.47 5.20
N GLY A 224 -18.55 -7.97 6.38
CA GLY A 224 -18.17 -8.63 7.62
C GLY A 224 -19.09 -8.33 8.78
N GLY A 225 -18.99 -9.18 9.79
CA GLY A 225 -19.69 -9.00 11.06
C GLY A 225 -18.86 -9.57 12.21
N ASP A 226 -18.93 -8.89 13.34
CA ASP A 226 -18.28 -9.24 14.59
C ASP A 226 -19.33 -9.31 15.70
N PHE A 227 -19.49 -10.49 16.29
CA PHE A 227 -20.31 -10.73 17.46
C PHE A 227 -19.43 -10.62 18.71
N LYS A 228 -19.86 -9.81 19.67
CA LYS A 228 -19.18 -9.65 20.96
C LYS A 228 -20.10 -10.05 22.10
N TYR A 229 -19.73 -11.11 22.80
CA TYR A 229 -20.52 -11.65 23.90
C TYR A 229 -19.91 -11.30 25.26
N LEU A 230 -20.73 -10.73 26.16
CA LEU A 230 -20.35 -10.28 27.50
C LEU A 230 -19.09 -9.40 27.55
N GLY A 231 -18.76 -8.75 26.45
CA GLY A 231 -17.62 -7.83 26.37
C GLY A 231 -16.25 -8.49 26.20
N ASN A 232 -16.11 -9.78 26.43
CA ASN A 232 -14.83 -10.49 26.46
C ASN A 232 -14.67 -11.60 25.42
N PHE A 233 -15.74 -12.14 24.85
CA PHE A 233 -15.67 -13.12 23.77
C PHE A 233 -16.15 -12.50 22.45
N GLN A 234 -15.34 -12.59 21.41
CA GLN A 234 -15.62 -12.05 20.10
C GLN A 234 -15.41 -13.11 19.01
N ILE A 235 -16.37 -13.21 18.10
CA ILE A 235 -16.27 -14.01 16.88
C ILE A 235 -16.51 -13.07 15.70
N GLY A 236 -15.57 -13.04 14.75
CA GLY A 236 -15.66 -12.26 13.53
C GLY A 236 -15.69 -13.14 12.31
N MET A 237 -16.48 -12.74 11.31
CA MET A 237 -16.53 -13.30 9.99
C MET A 237 -16.43 -12.21 8.95
N THR A 238 -15.55 -12.36 7.97
CA THR A 238 -15.37 -11.40 6.88
C THR A 238 -15.24 -12.14 5.56
N TYR A 239 -16.07 -11.78 4.59
CA TYR A 239 -16.00 -12.24 3.21
C TYR A 239 -15.44 -11.11 2.34
N VAL A 240 -14.47 -11.44 1.49
CA VAL A 240 -13.89 -10.53 0.50
C VAL A 240 -14.15 -11.10 -0.88
N ALA A 241 -14.91 -10.35 -1.67
CA ALA A 241 -15.20 -10.66 -3.07
C ALA A 241 -14.34 -9.78 -3.99
N TYR A 242 -13.66 -10.42 -4.92
CA TYR A 242 -12.96 -9.75 -6.03
C TYR A 242 -13.91 -9.69 -7.22
N LEU A 243 -14.37 -8.49 -7.56
CA LEU A 243 -15.44 -8.30 -8.54
C LEU A 243 -14.92 -8.03 -9.96
N SER A 244 -13.61 -8.01 -10.14
CA SER A 244 -12.97 -7.87 -11.45
C SER A 244 -12.51 -9.22 -11.98
N SER A 245 -12.48 -9.39 -13.31
CA SER A 245 -11.89 -10.58 -13.90
C SER A 245 -10.37 -10.60 -13.71
N PRO A 246 -9.75 -11.78 -13.50
CA PRO A 246 -8.30 -11.92 -13.47
C PRO A 246 -7.67 -11.42 -14.78
N ASP A 247 -6.63 -10.64 -14.67
CA ASP A 247 -5.88 -10.15 -15.83
C ASP A 247 -4.45 -9.79 -15.40
N VAL A 248 -3.52 -10.69 -15.70
CA VAL A 248 -2.10 -10.50 -15.40
C VAL A 248 -1.54 -9.26 -16.08
N ALA A 249 -1.98 -8.95 -17.31
CA ALA A 249 -1.50 -7.81 -18.07
C ALA A 249 -1.96 -6.46 -17.48
N GLN A 250 -2.98 -6.47 -16.63
CA GLN A 250 -3.46 -5.28 -15.91
C GLN A 250 -3.16 -5.32 -14.41
N GLY A 251 -2.34 -6.26 -13.97
CA GLY A 251 -1.94 -6.38 -12.56
C GLY A 251 -3.01 -6.96 -11.64
N ARG A 252 -4.12 -7.50 -12.17
CA ARG A 252 -5.19 -8.14 -11.38
C ARG A 252 -4.88 -9.61 -11.10
N LEU A 253 -3.88 -9.85 -10.26
CA LEU A 253 -3.35 -11.20 -10.01
C LEU A 253 -4.21 -12.03 -9.05
N LEU A 254 -5.03 -11.37 -8.23
CA LEU A 254 -5.82 -12.00 -7.16
C LEU A 254 -7.34 -11.92 -7.42
N ALA A 255 -7.75 -11.45 -8.58
CA ALA A 255 -9.14 -11.11 -8.87
C ALA A 255 -10.12 -12.32 -8.94
N ASP A 256 -9.61 -13.56 -8.83
CA ASP A 256 -10.39 -14.79 -8.73
C ASP A 256 -10.27 -15.46 -7.35
N ARG A 257 -9.74 -14.76 -6.35
CA ARG A 257 -9.39 -15.32 -5.04
C ARG A 257 -10.28 -14.80 -3.93
N ASP A 258 -11.59 -14.90 -4.12
CA ASP A 258 -12.54 -14.66 -3.05
C ASP A 258 -12.19 -15.51 -1.82
N TYR A 259 -12.32 -14.92 -0.65
CA TYR A 259 -12.05 -15.67 0.57
C TYR A 259 -12.97 -15.29 1.73
N LEU A 260 -13.16 -16.24 2.61
CA LEU A 260 -13.84 -16.10 3.89
C LEU A 260 -12.79 -16.19 5.01
N SER A 261 -12.77 -15.21 5.88
CA SER A 261 -11.95 -15.19 7.09
C SER A 261 -12.82 -15.35 8.32
N LEU A 262 -12.40 -16.22 9.23
CA LEU A 262 -13.00 -16.40 10.55
C LEU A 262 -11.96 -16.09 11.62
N ASN A 263 -12.36 -15.37 12.64
CA ASN A 263 -11.52 -15.08 13.79
C ASN A 263 -12.31 -15.27 15.10
N ALA A 264 -11.60 -15.62 16.16
CA ALA A 264 -12.16 -15.68 17.50
C ALA A 264 -11.13 -15.09 18.48
N LYS A 265 -11.61 -14.29 19.42
CA LYS A 265 -10.81 -13.64 20.46
C LYS A 265 -11.50 -13.78 21.79
N TYR A 266 -10.72 -14.12 22.82
CA TYR A 266 -11.13 -14.06 24.21
C TYR A 266 -10.19 -13.15 25.01
N THR A 267 -10.77 -12.28 25.81
CA THR A 267 -10.01 -11.34 26.67
C THR A 267 -10.35 -11.68 28.13
N PHE A 268 -9.34 -11.99 28.94
CA PHE A 268 -9.49 -12.34 30.35
C PHE A 268 -9.54 -11.07 31.23
#